data_e9b73f7de48a65a1746041ab6a87e42a
#
_entry.id   e9b73f7de48a65a1746041ab6a87e42a
#
_cell.length_a   1.000
_cell.length_b   1.000
_cell.length_c   1.000
_cell.angle_alpha   90.00
_cell.angle_beta   90.00
_cell.angle_gamma   90.00
#
_symmetry.space_group_name_H-M   'P 1'
#
loop_
_entity.id
_entity.type
_entity.pdbx_description
1 polymer ?
#
loop_
_entity_poly.entity_id
_entity_poly.type
_entity_poly.pdbx_seq_one_letter_code
_entity_poly.pdbx_strand_id
1 'polypeptide(L)'
;MYTLPPFLLFDLDDTLLDYTASGRKCWQELFLEYAPRIGVPVEQLASAHQEVSDWYWSDAERHQLGRLDLRIARRKVLRLVVEKLGRDRPALGDEMADAFTLRRELLFAPFPGTIETLQELQRGGIRMGLLTNGNSEFQRSKIQRFYLARYFESILIESEFGAGKPDRRVFLAALEQLGATPAQTWMVGDDLMRDLLPAQQLGLGTVWVDIENGGLPASSSIVPMLTVHSVADLI
;
A
#
# COMPACT_ATOMS: atom_id res chain seq x y z
N MET A 1 -2.71 27.62 -10.85
CA MET A 1 -1.54 27.08 -10.12
C MET A 1 -1.95 27.09 -8.66
N TYR A 2 -2.01 25.95 -8.01
CA TYR A 2 -2.32 25.85 -6.58
C TYR A 2 -1.07 26.09 -5.75
N THR A 3 -1.25 26.55 -4.52
CA THR A 3 -0.15 26.71 -3.56
C THR A 3 -0.21 25.55 -2.58
N LEU A 4 0.87 24.81 -2.44
CA LEU A 4 0.97 23.73 -1.44
C LEU A 4 0.85 24.29 -0.03
N PRO A 5 0.20 23.55 0.89
CA PRO A 5 0.14 23.92 2.30
C PRO A 5 1.49 23.67 2.98
N PRO A 6 1.73 24.23 4.17
CA PRO A 6 2.98 24.02 4.89
C PRO A 6 3.18 22.58 5.39
N PHE A 7 2.13 21.76 5.44
CA PHE A 7 2.20 20.38 5.92
C PHE A 7 1.57 19.40 4.92
N LEU A 8 2.25 18.27 4.69
CA LEU A 8 1.73 17.15 3.90
C LEU A 8 1.82 15.85 4.70
N LEU A 9 0.75 15.07 4.69
CA LEU A 9 0.74 13.69 5.13
C LEU A 9 0.73 12.79 3.90
N PHE A 10 1.61 11.81 3.86
CA PHE A 10 1.70 10.85 2.75
C PHE A 10 1.32 9.45 3.20
N ASP A 11 0.63 8.73 2.35
CA ASP A 11 0.65 7.27 2.36
C ASP A 11 1.96 6.74 1.75
N LEU A 12 2.24 5.45 1.93
CA LEU A 12 3.47 4.81 1.46
C LEU A 12 3.23 3.94 0.22
N ASP A 13 2.40 2.90 0.37
CA ASP A 13 2.22 1.85 -0.64
C ASP A 13 1.23 2.32 -1.72
N ASP A 14 1.61 2.19 -2.99
CA ASP A 14 0.87 2.69 -4.16
C ASP A 14 0.68 4.22 -4.19
N THR A 15 1.38 4.94 -3.31
CA THR A 15 1.49 6.40 -3.32
C THR A 15 2.93 6.83 -3.59
N LEU A 16 3.87 6.38 -2.77
CA LEU A 16 5.31 6.64 -2.91
C LEU A 16 6.06 5.45 -3.51
N LEU A 17 5.60 4.23 -3.23
CA LEU A 17 6.21 2.98 -3.67
C LEU A 17 5.24 2.18 -4.54
N ASP A 18 5.74 1.65 -5.67
CA ASP A 18 5.01 0.72 -6.53
C ASP A 18 4.87 -0.65 -5.82
N TYR A 19 3.81 -0.80 -5.05
CA TYR A 19 3.57 -2.00 -4.26
C TYR A 19 2.64 -2.99 -4.98
N THR A 20 1.57 -2.54 -5.59
CA THR A 20 0.58 -3.40 -6.23
C THR A 20 1.05 -3.91 -7.59
N ALA A 21 1.59 -3.07 -8.47
CA ALA A 21 2.02 -3.51 -9.80
C ALA A 21 3.26 -4.42 -9.71
N SER A 22 4.21 -4.13 -8.81
CA SER A 22 5.33 -5.03 -8.54
C SER A 22 4.86 -6.39 -7.99
N GLY A 23 3.83 -6.41 -7.15
CA GLY A 23 3.19 -7.63 -6.67
C GLY A 23 2.53 -8.44 -7.79
N ARG A 24 1.78 -7.77 -8.68
CA ARG A 24 1.18 -8.42 -9.87
C ARG A 24 2.23 -9.06 -10.77
N LYS A 25 3.30 -8.34 -11.05
CA LYS A 25 4.43 -8.87 -11.84
C LYS A 25 5.06 -10.09 -11.19
N CYS A 26 5.31 -10.03 -9.88
CA CYS A 26 5.85 -11.16 -9.13
C CYS A 26 4.96 -12.41 -9.22
N TRP A 27 3.64 -12.25 -9.09
CA TRP A 27 2.70 -13.36 -9.25
C TRP A 27 2.72 -13.95 -10.67
N GLN A 28 2.76 -13.12 -11.70
CA GLN A 28 2.84 -13.60 -13.09
C GLN A 28 4.08 -14.45 -13.32
N GLU A 29 5.24 -14.03 -12.84
CA GLU A 29 6.49 -14.80 -12.93
C GLU A 29 6.39 -16.13 -12.17
N LEU A 30 5.82 -16.12 -10.96
CA LEU A 30 5.63 -17.31 -10.16
C LEU A 30 4.62 -18.29 -10.77
N PHE A 31 3.55 -17.82 -11.36
CA PHE A 31 2.60 -18.68 -12.05
C PHE A 31 3.26 -19.43 -13.23
N LEU A 32 4.09 -18.73 -14.01
CA LEU A 32 4.87 -19.37 -15.10
C LEU A 32 5.82 -20.44 -14.58
N GLU A 33 6.46 -20.22 -13.43
CA GLU A 33 7.42 -21.17 -12.85
C GLU A 33 6.74 -22.35 -12.17
N TYR A 34 5.66 -22.10 -11.41
CA TYR A 34 5.07 -23.14 -10.55
C TYR A 34 3.96 -23.96 -11.23
N ALA A 35 3.27 -23.44 -12.24
CA ALA A 35 2.21 -24.16 -12.93
C ALA A 35 2.70 -25.51 -13.51
N PRO A 36 3.85 -25.63 -14.20
CA PRO A 36 4.38 -26.91 -14.65
C PRO A 36 4.74 -27.86 -13.49
N ARG A 37 5.23 -27.32 -12.38
CA ARG A 37 5.61 -28.11 -11.19
C ARG A 37 4.39 -28.67 -10.46
N ILE A 38 3.28 -27.91 -10.46
CA ILE A 38 1.98 -28.33 -9.92
C ILE A 38 1.29 -29.31 -10.90
N GLY A 39 1.57 -29.19 -12.20
CA GLY A 39 0.99 -30.00 -13.27
C GLY A 39 -0.37 -29.47 -13.74
N VAL A 40 -0.49 -28.14 -13.90
CA VAL A 40 -1.68 -27.43 -14.39
C VAL A 40 -1.29 -26.33 -15.39
N PRO A 41 -2.21 -25.86 -16.24
CA PRO A 41 -2.00 -24.65 -17.04
C PRO A 41 -1.80 -23.40 -16.16
N VAL A 42 -1.05 -22.43 -16.68
CA VAL A 42 -0.77 -21.16 -15.97
C VAL A 42 -2.05 -20.41 -15.61
N GLU A 43 -2.98 -20.35 -16.57
CA GLU A 43 -4.27 -19.67 -16.42
C GLU A 43 -5.12 -20.32 -15.33
N GLN A 44 -5.07 -21.64 -15.20
CA GLN A 44 -5.79 -22.38 -14.17
C GLN A 44 -5.21 -22.07 -12.77
N LEU A 45 -3.88 -22.00 -12.64
CA LEU A 45 -3.24 -21.61 -11.39
C LEU A 45 -3.57 -20.16 -11.01
N ALA A 46 -3.53 -19.24 -11.98
CA ALA A 46 -3.85 -17.82 -11.76
C ALA A 46 -5.32 -17.64 -11.33
N SER A 47 -6.28 -18.32 -12.01
CA SER A 47 -7.69 -18.27 -11.65
C SER A 47 -7.95 -18.83 -10.24
N ALA A 48 -7.37 -20.00 -9.94
CA ALA A 48 -7.50 -20.58 -8.60
C ALA A 48 -6.90 -19.68 -7.51
N HIS A 49 -5.77 -19.03 -7.79
CA HIS A 49 -5.16 -18.08 -6.86
C HIS A 49 -6.09 -16.88 -6.64
N GLN A 50 -6.65 -16.29 -7.70
CA GLN A 50 -7.57 -15.15 -7.59
C GLN A 50 -8.80 -15.51 -6.75
N GLU A 51 -9.48 -16.62 -7.07
CA GLU A 51 -10.67 -17.06 -6.37
C GLU A 51 -10.43 -17.33 -4.87
N VAL A 52 -9.32 -18.01 -4.53
CA VAL A 52 -8.97 -18.29 -3.13
C VAL A 52 -8.55 -17.02 -2.40
N SER A 53 -7.83 -16.13 -3.08
CA SER A 53 -7.43 -14.84 -2.50
C SER A 53 -8.66 -13.98 -2.21
N ASP A 54 -9.58 -13.84 -3.16
CA ASP A 54 -10.81 -13.07 -2.98
C ASP A 54 -11.65 -13.63 -1.83
N TRP A 55 -11.80 -14.95 -1.77
CA TRP A 55 -12.48 -15.61 -0.66
C TRP A 55 -11.77 -15.35 0.69
N TYR A 56 -10.43 -15.43 0.72
CA TYR A 56 -9.68 -15.26 1.96
C TYR A 56 -9.78 -13.83 2.49
N TRP A 57 -9.63 -12.83 1.61
CA TRP A 57 -9.57 -11.43 1.98
C TRP A 57 -10.93 -10.73 2.08
N SER A 58 -12.02 -11.34 1.59
CA SER A 58 -13.39 -10.80 1.72
C SER A 58 -13.97 -10.92 3.13
N ASP A 59 -13.46 -11.83 3.94
CA ASP A 59 -13.92 -12.02 5.33
C ASP A 59 -13.16 -11.11 6.29
N ALA A 60 -13.89 -10.38 7.13
CA ALA A 60 -13.32 -9.36 8.00
C ALA A 60 -12.33 -9.94 9.03
N GLU A 61 -12.61 -11.12 9.59
CA GLU A 61 -11.74 -11.76 10.59
C GLU A 61 -10.46 -12.28 9.94
N ARG A 62 -10.59 -13.01 8.81
CA ARG A 62 -9.42 -13.50 8.06
C ARG A 62 -8.55 -12.34 7.58
N HIS A 63 -9.17 -11.26 7.11
CA HIS A 63 -8.47 -10.05 6.70
C HIS A 63 -7.69 -9.43 7.84
N GLN A 64 -8.33 -9.26 9.02
CA GLN A 64 -7.67 -8.69 10.19
C GLN A 64 -6.49 -9.54 10.65
N LEU A 65 -6.67 -10.85 10.81
CA LEU A 65 -5.61 -11.76 11.22
C LEU A 65 -4.50 -11.89 10.18
N GLY A 66 -4.87 -11.94 8.90
CA GLY A 66 -3.91 -12.07 7.80
C GLY A 66 -2.99 -10.87 7.63
N ARG A 67 -3.47 -9.66 7.94
CA ARG A 67 -2.64 -8.44 7.91
C ARG A 67 -1.57 -8.42 9.01
N LEU A 68 -1.80 -9.09 10.13
CA LEU A 68 -0.83 -9.18 11.22
C LEU A 68 0.39 -10.03 10.83
N ASP A 69 0.18 -11.09 10.02
CA ASP A 69 1.25 -11.91 9.46
C ASP A 69 0.94 -12.33 8.02
N LEU A 70 1.38 -11.50 7.08
CA LEU A 70 1.19 -11.74 5.65
C LEU A 70 1.91 -13.00 5.14
N ARG A 71 2.98 -13.46 5.81
CA ARG A 71 3.69 -14.68 5.41
C ARG A 71 2.84 -15.90 5.73
N ILE A 72 2.27 -15.97 6.92
CA ILE A 72 1.37 -17.06 7.31
C ILE A 72 0.11 -17.05 6.45
N ALA A 73 -0.51 -15.88 6.26
CA ALA A 73 -1.71 -15.75 5.42
C ALA A 73 -1.45 -16.23 3.98
N ARG A 74 -0.34 -15.84 3.39
CA ARG A 74 0.04 -16.22 2.03
C ARG A 74 0.27 -17.71 1.89
N ARG A 75 1.00 -18.35 2.83
CA ARG A 75 1.16 -19.81 2.84
C ARG A 75 -0.20 -20.51 2.94
N LYS A 76 -1.11 -20.03 3.81
CA LYS A 76 -2.46 -20.58 3.94
C LYS A 76 -3.23 -20.49 2.62
N VAL A 77 -3.24 -19.32 1.99
CA VAL A 77 -3.89 -19.11 0.69
C VAL A 77 -3.33 -20.08 -0.36
N LEU A 78 -2.00 -20.17 -0.50
CA LEU A 78 -1.40 -21.01 -1.54
C LEU A 78 -1.52 -22.50 -1.29
N ARG A 79 -1.56 -22.95 -0.04
CA ARG A 79 -1.93 -24.36 0.27
C ARG A 79 -3.35 -24.65 -0.23
N LEU A 80 -4.32 -23.75 0.04
CA LEU A 80 -5.69 -23.88 -0.42
C LEU A 80 -5.79 -23.83 -1.96
N VAL A 81 -4.96 -23.03 -2.63
CA VAL A 81 -4.89 -23.03 -4.10
C VAL A 81 -4.45 -24.37 -4.63
N VAL A 82 -3.39 -24.96 -4.09
CA VAL A 82 -2.87 -26.27 -4.51
C VAL A 82 -3.89 -27.39 -4.25
N GLU A 83 -4.58 -27.34 -3.09
CA GLU A 83 -5.67 -28.25 -2.74
C GLU A 83 -6.86 -28.12 -3.72
N LYS A 84 -7.31 -26.90 -4.00
CA LYS A 84 -8.39 -26.60 -4.96
C LYS A 84 -8.09 -27.16 -6.35
N LEU A 85 -6.83 -27.17 -6.75
CA LEU A 85 -6.37 -27.75 -8.01
C LEU A 85 -6.29 -29.30 -7.98
N GLY A 86 -6.76 -29.94 -6.91
CA GLY A 86 -6.77 -31.39 -6.76
C GLY A 86 -5.37 -31.99 -6.58
N ARG A 87 -4.43 -31.24 -6.02
CA ARG A 87 -3.06 -31.69 -5.81
C ARG A 87 -2.75 -31.80 -4.32
N ASP A 88 -2.33 -32.98 -3.88
CA ASP A 88 -1.84 -33.20 -2.51
C ASP A 88 -0.34 -32.89 -2.42
N ARG A 89 0.00 -31.59 -2.57
CA ARG A 89 1.38 -31.09 -2.51
C ARG A 89 1.44 -29.74 -1.78
N PRO A 90 1.05 -29.69 -0.49
CA PRO A 90 1.00 -28.43 0.26
C PRO A 90 2.37 -27.71 0.33
N ALA A 91 3.47 -28.48 0.29
CA ALA A 91 4.83 -27.94 0.28
C ALA A 91 5.11 -27.02 -0.92
N LEU A 92 4.50 -27.28 -2.11
CA LEU A 92 4.63 -26.37 -3.25
C LEU A 92 3.93 -25.03 -3.01
N GLY A 93 2.80 -25.05 -2.30
CA GLY A 93 2.14 -23.81 -1.88
C GLY A 93 3.00 -22.98 -0.95
N ASP A 94 3.63 -23.62 0.05
CA ASP A 94 4.54 -22.93 0.97
C ASP A 94 5.77 -22.36 0.24
N GLU A 95 6.38 -23.15 -0.63
CA GLU A 95 7.55 -22.74 -1.41
C GLU A 95 7.22 -21.54 -2.31
N MET A 96 6.06 -21.56 -2.97
CA MET A 96 5.60 -20.45 -3.80
C MET A 96 5.32 -19.19 -2.96
N ALA A 97 4.76 -19.35 -1.74
CA ALA A 97 4.53 -18.26 -0.81
C ALA A 97 5.83 -17.59 -0.37
N ASP A 98 6.83 -18.39 -0.04
CA ASP A 98 8.14 -17.92 0.37
C ASP A 98 8.88 -17.25 -0.79
N ALA A 99 8.82 -17.85 -1.99
CA ALA A 99 9.40 -17.28 -3.20
C ALA A 99 8.78 -15.92 -3.54
N PHE A 100 7.44 -15.78 -3.40
CA PHE A 100 6.78 -14.48 -3.56
C PHE A 100 7.32 -13.46 -2.56
N THR A 101 7.44 -13.82 -1.29
CA THR A 101 7.91 -12.90 -0.25
C THR A 101 9.30 -12.38 -0.59
N LEU A 102 10.23 -13.26 -0.93
CA LEU A 102 11.61 -12.90 -1.26
C LEU A 102 11.71 -12.06 -2.55
N ARG A 103 11.00 -12.47 -3.62
CA ARG A 103 11.09 -11.78 -4.92
C ARG A 103 10.43 -10.41 -4.88
N ARG A 104 9.28 -10.31 -4.22
CA ARG A 104 8.58 -9.03 -4.11
C ARG A 104 9.43 -7.97 -3.44
N GLU A 105 10.17 -8.32 -2.38
CA GLU A 105 11.09 -7.38 -1.73
C GLU A 105 12.13 -6.82 -2.70
N LEU A 106 12.50 -7.55 -3.75
CA LEU A 106 13.44 -7.09 -4.76
C LEU A 106 12.80 -6.22 -5.86
N LEU A 107 11.52 -6.38 -6.11
CA LEU A 107 10.82 -5.78 -7.25
C LEU A 107 10.23 -4.40 -6.96
N PHE A 108 9.73 -4.16 -5.74
CA PHE A 108 9.14 -2.86 -5.47
C PHE A 108 10.20 -1.76 -5.34
N ALA A 109 9.86 -0.58 -5.84
CA ALA A 109 10.70 0.60 -5.88
C ALA A 109 9.86 1.86 -5.69
N PRO A 110 10.46 3.00 -5.34
CA PRO A 110 9.79 4.28 -5.43
C PRO A 110 9.29 4.52 -6.86
N PHE A 111 8.12 5.13 -7.00
CA PHE A 111 7.69 5.60 -8.31
C PHE A 111 8.69 6.62 -8.88
N PRO A 112 8.82 6.71 -10.22
CA PRO A 112 9.69 7.70 -10.84
C PRO A 112 9.39 9.11 -10.34
N GLY A 113 10.42 9.87 -9.98
CA GLY A 113 10.29 11.24 -9.48
C GLY A 113 9.93 11.37 -8.00
N THR A 114 9.58 10.28 -7.30
CA THR A 114 9.18 10.33 -5.87
C THR A 114 10.26 10.94 -4.99
N ILE A 115 11.50 10.47 -5.12
CA ILE A 115 12.59 10.92 -4.25
C ILE A 115 12.93 12.39 -4.50
N GLU A 116 12.97 12.78 -5.77
CA GLU A 116 13.22 14.15 -6.21
C GLU A 116 12.12 15.08 -5.65
N THR A 117 10.86 14.67 -5.74
CA THR A 117 9.72 15.44 -5.22
C THR A 117 9.82 15.63 -3.71
N LEU A 118 10.07 14.56 -2.95
CA LEU A 118 10.22 14.66 -1.49
C LEU A 118 11.38 15.59 -1.11
N GLN A 119 12.48 15.58 -1.88
CA GLN A 119 13.60 16.49 -1.68
C GLN A 119 13.24 17.95 -1.95
N GLU A 120 12.49 18.22 -3.03
CA GLU A 120 12.07 19.58 -3.39
C GLU A 120 11.06 20.13 -2.40
N LEU A 121 10.08 19.34 -1.98
CA LEU A 121 9.13 19.70 -0.94
C LEU A 121 9.85 20.08 0.38
N GLN A 122 10.82 19.26 0.78
CA GLN A 122 11.62 19.53 1.98
C GLN A 122 12.44 20.82 1.86
N ARG A 123 13.09 21.05 0.69
CA ARG A 123 13.83 22.29 0.42
C ARG A 123 12.90 23.51 0.39
N GLY A 124 11.67 23.34 -0.05
CA GLY A 124 10.62 24.36 -0.04
C GLY A 124 10.05 24.66 1.35
N GLY A 125 10.54 23.97 2.39
CA GLY A 125 10.09 24.16 3.77
C GLY A 125 8.77 23.44 4.10
N ILE A 126 8.29 22.56 3.24
CA ILE A 126 7.11 21.72 3.52
C ILE A 126 7.48 20.65 4.54
N ARG A 127 6.75 20.61 5.65
CA ARG A 127 6.93 19.60 6.70
C ARG A 127 6.06 18.39 6.42
N MET A 128 6.64 17.19 6.45
CA MET A 128 5.99 15.99 5.96
C MET A 128 5.86 14.93 7.05
N GLY A 129 4.73 14.23 7.04
CA GLY A 129 4.46 13.03 7.83
C GLY A 129 4.11 11.85 6.94
N LEU A 130 4.41 10.64 7.40
CA LEU A 130 4.12 9.37 6.75
C LEU A 130 3.11 8.58 7.58
N LEU A 131 1.99 8.18 6.98
CA LEU A 131 0.97 7.34 7.58
C LEU A 131 0.83 6.07 6.76
N THR A 132 1.19 4.92 7.32
CA THR A 132 1.12 3.67 6.58
C THR A 132 0.50 2.54 7.40
N ASN A 133 -0.40 1.79 6.76
CA ASN A 133 -1.00 0.61 7.36
C ASN A 133 -0.09 -0.60 7.22
N GLY A 134 -0.23 -1.55 8.14
CA GLY A 134 0.41 -2.84 8.09
C GLY A 134 1.41 -3.10 9.21
N ASN A 135 2.19 -4.15 9.03
CA ASN A 135 3.16 -4.63 10.00
C ASN A 135 4.43 -3.77 10.03
N SER A 136 4.93 -3.47 11.23
CA SER A 136 6.10 -2.63 11.44
C SER A 136 7.35 -3.14 10.72
N GLU A 137 7.67 -4.42 10.82
CA GLU A 137 8.86 -5.01 10.20
C GLU A 137 8.89 -4.74 8.69
N PHE A 138 7.75 -4.96 8.01
CA PHE A 138 7.65 -4.73 6.57
C PHE A 138 7.71 -3.26 6.19
N GLN A 139 6.98 -2.40 6.90
CA GLN A 139 6.97 -0.98 6.57
C GLN A 139 8.31 -0.31 6.91
N ARG A 140 8.92 -0.67 8.03
CA ARG A 140 10.27 -0.18 8.40
C ARG A 140 11.34 -0.62 7.41
N SER A 141 11.28 -1.87 6.91
CA SER A 141 12.23 -2.36 5.90
C SER A 141 12.16 -1.54 4.60
N LYS A 142 10.96 -1.20 4.13
CA LYS A 142 10.75 -0.34 2.96
C LYS A 142 11.30 1.07 3.20
N ILE A 143 10.91 1.68 4.32
CA ILE A 143 11.36 3.03 4.71
C ILE A 143 12.88 3.09 4.80
N GLN A 144 13.51 2.08 5.39
CA GLN A 144 14.97 2.00 5.52
C GLN A 144 15.65 1.78 4.16
N ARG A 145 15.13 0.83 3.36
CA ARG A 145 15.72 0.47 2.06
C ARG A 145 15.85 1.67 1.13
N PHE A 146 14.84 2.54 1.11
CA PHE A 146 14.81 3.72 0.23
C PHE A 146 15.19 5.00 0.96
N TYR A 147 15.67 4.90 2.19
CA TYR A 147 16.09 6.03 3.02
C TYR A 147 15.01 7.11 3.17
N LEU A 148 13.74 6.71 3.22
CA LEU A 148 12.61 7.65 3.23
C LEU A 148 12.48 8.41 4.55
N ALA A 149 12.92 7.83 5.67
CA ALA A 149 12.77 8.43 6.99
C ALA A 149 13.33 9.88 7.08
N ARG A 150 14.33 10.20 6.24
CA ARG A 150 14.96 11.53 6.24
C ARG A 150 14.05 12.68 5.79
N TYR A 151 12.94 12.35 5.14
CA TYR A 151 11.99 13.33 4.62
C TYR A 151 10.81 13.59 5.56
N PHE A 152 10.58 12.73 6.54
CA PHE A 152 9.40 12.76 7.38
C PHE A 152 9.73 13.07 8.84
N GLU A 153 9.08 14.08 9.40
CA GLU A 153 9.20 14.44 10.82
C GLU A 153 8.31 13.54 11.71
N SER A 154 7.25 12.96 11.14
CA SER A 154 6.36 12.01 11.78
C SER A 154 6.22 10.77 10.91
N ILE A 155 6.37 9.57 11.50
CA ILE A 155 6.16 8.29 10.82
C ILE A 155 5.28 7.43 11.71
N LEU A 156 4.04 7.18 11.28
CA LEU A 156 3.08 6.36 11.99
C LEU A 156 2.79 5.09 11.18
N ILE A 157 3.07 3.94 11.79
CA ILE A 157 2.81 2.61 11.23
C ILE A 157 1.72 1.95 12.07
N GLU A 158 0.71 1.38 11.42
CA GLU A 158 -0.49 0.80 12.07
C GLU A 158 -0.15 -0.09 13.26
N SER A 159 0.75 -1.06 13.09
CA SER A 159 1.07 -2.01 14.17
C SER A 159 1.89 -1.42 15.31
N GLU A 160 2.58 -0.30 15.09
CA GLU A 160 3.31 0.42 16.14
C GLU A 160 2.38 1.34 16.93
N PHE A 161 1.49 2.03 16.21
CA PHE A 161 0.56 2.99 16.81
C PHE A 161 -0.65 2.30 17.47
N GLY A 162 -0.97 1.08 17.03
CA GLY A 162 -2.14 0.32 17.51
C GLY A 162 -3.45 0.70 16.81
N ALA A 163 -3.40 1.54 15.77
CA ALA A 163 -4.50 1.87 14.88
C ALA A 163 -3.96 2.28 13.52
N GLY A 164 -4.68 1.95 12.45
CA GLY A 164 -4.34 2.30 11.07
C GLY A 164 -5.46 3.09 10.41
N LYS A 165 -5.19 3.69 9.27
CA LYS A 165 -6.19 4.33 8.43
C LYS A 165 -7.32 3.35 8.07
N PRO A 166 -8.58 3.69 8.15
CA PRO A 166 -9.15 5.04 8.23
C PRO A 166 -9.41 5.58 9.66
N ASP A 167 -8.85 4.97 10.71
CA ASP A 167 -9.07 5.45 12.08
C ASP A 167 -8.55 6.88 12.23
N ARG A 168 -9.46 7.80 12.62
CA ARG A 168 -9.13 9.21 12.79
C ARG A 168 -7.98 9.49 13.77
N ARG A 169 -7.75 8.59 14.71
CA ARG A 169 -6.69 8.75 15.73
C ARG A 169 -5.31 8.84 15.12
N VAL A 170 -5.02 8.09 14.04
CA VAL A 170 -3.72 8.12 13.39
C VAL A 170 -3.45 9.45 12.70
N PHE A 171 -4.47 10.07 12.08
CA PHE A 171 -4.35 11.38 11.45
C PHE A 171 -4.13 12.48 12.52
N LEU A 172 -4.91 12.44 13.61
CA LEU A 172 -4.77 13.41 14.69
C LEU A 172 -3.40 13.32 15.36
N ALA A 173 -2.88 12.11 15.60
CA ALA A 173 -1.54 11.92 16.15
C ALA A 173 -0.44 12.45 15.21
N ALA A 174 -0.58 12.26 13.89
CA ALA A 174 0.36 12.83 12.93
C ALA A 174 0.34 14.37 12.93
N LEU A 175 -0.84 14.98 12.98
CA LEU A 175 -0.99 16.42 13.08
C LEU A 175 -0.36 16.96 14.37
N GLU A 176 -0.58 16.28 15.49
CA GLU A 176 0.02 16.65 16.78
C GLU A 176 1.55 16.58 16.73
N GLN A 177 2.13 15.49 16.21
CA GLN A 177 3.57 15.34 16.06
C GLN A 177 4.20 16.39 15.16
N LEU A 178 3.48 16.82 14.10
CA LEU A 178 3.93 17.89 13.21
C LEU A 178 3.67 19.30 13.78
N GLY A 179 2.90 19.44 14.86
CA GLY A 179 2.41 20.73 15.32
C GLY A 179 1.51 21.43 14.29
N ALA A 180 0.76 20.66 13.52
CA ALA A 180 -0.04 21.09 12.39
C ALA A 180 -1.54 21.14 12.72
N THR A 181 -2.28 21.95 11.98
CA THR A 181 -3.75 21.95 12.02
C THR A 181 -4.33 21.31 10.76
N PRO A 182 -5.55 20.75 10.82
CA PRO A 182 -6.18 20.16 9.64
C PRO A 182 -6.25 21.14 8.45
N ALA A 183 -6.63 22.37 8.67
CA ALA A 183 -6.77 23.40 7.62
C ALA A 183 -5.44 23.76 6.91
N GLN A 184 -4.30 23.47 7.52
CA GLN A 184 -2.97 23.73 6.98
C GLN A 184 -2.29 22.48 6.43
N THR A 185 -2.99 21.37 6.35
CA THR A 185 -2.43 20.05 6.01
C THR A 185 -3.21 19.39 4.89
N TRP A 186 -2.52 18.81 3.93
CA TRP A 186 -3.14 17.92 2.95
C TRP A 186 -2.70 16.47 3.15
N MET A 187 -3.63 15.54 2.94
CA MET A 187 -3.35 14.11 2.82
C MET A 187 -3.15 13.74 1.35
N VAL A 188 -2.05 13.11 1.04
CA VAL A 188 -1.67 12.60 -0.29
C VAL A 188 -1.71 11.07 -0.22
N GLY A 189 -2.56 10.42 -0.99
CA GLY A 189 -2.73 8.96 -0.97
C GLY A 189 -3.51 8.45 -2.16
N ASP A 190 -3.45 7.14 -2.38
CA ASP A 190 -4.15 6.43 -3.47
C ASP A 190 -5.52 5.90 -3.06
N ASP A 191 -5.73 5.60 -1.78
CA ASP A 191 -6.95 4.97 -1.29
C ASP A 191 -8.00 6.00 -0.87
N LEU A 192 -9.08 6.11 -1.67
CA LEU A 192 -10.18 7.03 -1.41
C LEU A 192 -10.82 6.84 -0.02
N MET A 193 -10.94 5.59 0.45
CA MET A 193 -11.65 5.27 1.68
C MET A 193 -10.75 5.30 2.92
N ARG A 194 -9.48 4.98 2.77
CA ARG A 194 -8.54 4.91 3.90
C ARG A 194 -7.76 6.21 4.08
N ASP A 195 -7.45 6.91 3.00
CA ASP A 195 -6.65 8.14 3.04
C ASP A 195 -7.52 9.39 2.97
N LEU A 196 -8.32 9.49 1.89
CA LEU A 196 -8.98 10.74 1.56
C LEU A 196 -10.24 10.99 2.39
N LEU A 197 -11.13 10.02 2.49
CA LEU A 197 -12.39 10.18 3.22
C LEU A 197 -12.17 10.60 4.69
N PRO A 198 -11.34 9.91 5.48
CA PRO A 198 -11.10 10.31 6.87
C PRO A 198 -10.37 11.66 6.98
N ALA A 199 -9.46 11.98 6.05
CA ALA A 199 -8.80 13.28 6.00
C ALA A 199 -9.80 14.41 5.75
N GLN A 200 -10.71 14.25 4.78
CA GLN A 200 -11.77 15.22 4.51
C GLN A 200 -12.71 15.43 5.71
N GLN A 201 -13.09 14.33 6.38
CA GLN A 201 -13.92 14.39 7.59
C GLN A 201 -13.25 15.15 8.75
N LEU A 202 -11.93 15.21 8.76
CA LEU A 202 -11.13 15.97 9.73
C LEU A 202 -10.86 17.42 9.27
N GLY A 203 -11.22 17.79 8.04
CA GLY A 203 -10.98 19.12 7.48
C GLY A 203 -9.59 19.31 6.85
N LEU A 204 -8.88 18.22 6.52
CA LEU A 204 -7.67 18.29 5.71
C LEU A 204 -8.03 18.50 4.23
N GLY A 205 -7.13 19.16 3.50
CA GLY A 205 -7.14 19.04 2.04
C GLY A 205 -6.74 17.63 1.61
N THR A 206 -7.10 17.24 0.38
CA THR A 206 -6.82 15.89 -0.11
C THR A 206 -6.30 15.91 -1.53
N VAL A 207 -5.24 15.12 -1.76
CA VAL A 207 -4.68 14.83 -3.07
C VAL A 207 -4.83 13.34 -3.32
N TRP A 208 -5.56 13.00 -4.36
CA TRP A 208 -5.70 11.62 -4.80
C TRP A 208 -4.63 11.27 -5.83
N VAL A 209 -3.86 10.23 -5.56
CA VAL A 209 -2.85 9.70 -6.49
C VAL A 209 -3.48 8.56 -7.28
N ASP A 210 -3.99 8.89 -8.47
CA ASP A 210 -4.62 7.94 -9.40
C ASP A 210 -3.57 7.41 -10.39
N ILE A 211 -2.73 6.51 -9.93
CA ILE A 211 -1.61 5.94 -10.72
C ILE A 211 -2.12 5.18 -11.96
N GLU A 212 -3.25 4.50 -11.84
CA GLU A 212 -3.84 3.71 -12.94
C GLU A 212 -4.60 4.59 -13.96
N ASN A 213 -4.76 5.89 -13.68
CA ASN A 213 -5.53 6.83 -14.49
C ASN A 213 -6.96 6.33 -14.77
N GLY A 214 -7.53 5.69 -13.77
CA GLY A 214 -8.87 5.11 -13.84
C GLY A 214 -9.99 6.11 -13.67
N GLY A 215 -9.69 7.28 -13.10
CA GLY A 215 -10.66 8.28 -12.73
C GLY A 215 -11.50 7.90 -11.50
N LEU A 216 -12.19 8.88 -10.95
CA LEU A 216 -13.07 8.63 -9.80
C LEU A 216 -14.23 7.70 -10.18
N PRO A 217 -14.53 6.68 -9.34
CA PRO A 217 -15.73 5.86 -9.53
C PRO A 217 -16.98 6.75 -9.63
N ALA A 218 -17.87 6.46 -10.57
CA ALA A 218 -19.08 7.24 -10.79
C ALA A 218 -19.99 7.35 -9.53
N SER A 219 -19.88 6.39 -8.61
CA SER A 219 -20.58 6.38 -7.32
C SER A 219 -19.82 7.02 -6.18
N SER A 220 -18.62 7.58 -6.43
CA SER A 220 -17.81 8.17 -5.37
C SER A 220 -18.46 9.46 -4.84
N SER A 221 -18.67 9.51 -3.52
CA SER A 221 -19.01 10.75 -2.81
C SER A 221 -17.79 11.57 -2.41
N ILE A 222 -16.58 11.03 -2.63
CA ILE A 222 -15.32 11.66 -2.28
C ILE A 222 -14.87 12.50 -3.47
N VAL A 223 -14.65 13.79 -3.23
CA VAL A 223 -14.14 14.74 -4.23
C VAL A 223 -12.78 15.25 -3.73
N PRO A 224 -11.66 14.74 -4.27
CA PRO A 224 -10.34 15.26 -3.91
C PRO A 224 -10.21 16.74 -4.32
N MET A 225 -9.41 17.51 -3.57
CA MET A 225 -9.03 18.86 -3.99
C MET A 225 -8.19 18.83 -5.26
N LEU A 226 -7.36 17.82 -5.40
CA LEU A 226 -6.48 17.60 -6.53
C LEU A 226 -6.41 16.10 -6.84
N THR A 227 -6.39 15.77 -8.13
CA THR A 227 -6.03 14.41 -8.62
C THR A 227 -4.75 14.52 -9.40
N VAL A 228 -3.80 13.65 -9.09
CA VAL A 228 -2.50 13.53 -9.77
C VAL A 228 -2.27 12.08 -10.16
N HIS A 229 -1.39 11.83 -11.13
CA HIS A 229 -1.05 10.46 -11.52
C HIS A 229 0.28 9.98 -10.91
N SER A 230 1.00 10.90 -10.30
CA SER A 230 2.23 10.67 -9.55
C SER A 230 2.40 11.76 -8.50
N VAL A 231 3.11 11.46 -7.42
CA VAL A 231 3.52 12.52 -6.48
C VAL A 231 4.45 13.54 -7.14
N ALA A 232 5.11 13.19 -8.24
CA ALA A 232 5.92 14.12 -9.02
C ALA A 232 5.10 15.27 -9.64
N ASP A 233 3.79 15.10 -9.81
CA ASP A 233 2.90 16.14 -10.34
C ASP A 233 2.55 17.21 -9.29
N LEU A 234 3.06 17.08 -8.06
CA LEU A 234 2.87 18.08 -6.99
C LEU A 234 3.76 19.31 -7.14
N ILE A 235 4.82 19.23 -7.96
CA ILE A 235 5.83 20.28 -8.13
C ILE A 235 6.00 20.67 -9.58
#